data_4e4a8dd81638ee65995773870378b104
#
_entry.id   4e4a8dd81638ee65995773870378b104
#
_cell.length_a   1.000
_cell.length_b   1.000
_cell.length_c   1.000
_cell.angle_alpha   90.00
_cell.angle_beta   90.00
_cell.angle_gamma   90.00
#
_symmetry.space_group_name_H-M   'P 1'
#
loop_
_entity.id
_entity.type
_entity.pdbx_description
1 polymer ?
#
loop_
_entity_poly.entity_id
_entity_poly.type
_entity_poly.pdbx_seq_one_letter_code
_entity_poly.pdbx_strand_id
1 'polypeptide(L)'
;MTQRERIIDKAASMFVEQGIKSVRMDDIASAVGVSKRTLYEMFESKDELLYLTIRHLQRNKMAHIEKCVHSNRDSLAFLFASLEMMLDNKETHRRISHNLRKFYPTTFERVRKEVEEESGRLLFSMIKHYIDCGLIVPTVDIRLSVTILYYTATTLVVSAGNMSLPEGVSLEDALNYTIVNFFRGIATIEGVQQIDEYIKEKCNRK
;
A
#
# COMPACT_ATOMS: atom_id res chain seq x y z
N MET A 1 -5.32 19.87 14.19
CA MET A 1 -6.16 18.67 13.93
C MET A 1 -7.59 19.03 14.28
N THR A 2 -8.49 18.97 13.32
CA THR A 2 -9.92 19.26 13.49
C THR A 2 -10.64 18.14 14.24
N GLN A 3 -11.85 18.41 14.76
CA GLN A 3 -12.66 17.36 15.40
C GLN A 3 -12.96 16.20 14.43
N ARG A 4 -13.22 16.52 13.15
CA ARG A 4 -13.46 15.53 12.09
C ARG A 4 -12.25 14.63 11.88
N GLU A 5 -11.04 15.18 11.83
CA GLU A 5 -9.78 14.41 11.72
C GLU A 5 -9.55 13.50 12.93
N ARG A 6 -9.82 14.00 14.15
CA ARG A 6 -9.72 13.19 15.37
C ARG A 6 -10.64 11.97 15.36
N ILE A 7 -11.86 12.14 14.82
CA ILE A 7 -12.82 11.04 14.70
C ILE A 7 -12.32 10.02 13.68
N ILE A 8 -11.82 10.46 12.53
CA ILE A 8 -11.27 9.59 11.48
C ILE A 8 -10.07 8.79 12.00
N ASP A 9 -9.14 9.44 12.69
CA ASP A 9 -7.97 8.80 13.32
C ASP A 9 -8.38 7.72 14.33
N LYS A 10 -9.32 8.05 15.22
CA LYS A 10 -9.79 7.09 16.22
C LYS A 10 -10.53 5.92 15.59
N ALA A 11 -11.39 6.20 14.59
CA ALA A 11 -12.07 5.16 13.83
C ALA A 11 -11.07 4.25 13.09
N ALA A 12 -9.97 4.81 12.56
CA ALA A 12 -8.90 4.06 11.91
C ALA A 12 -8.28 3.03 12.87
N SER A 13 -7.86 3.48 14.06
CA SER A 13 -7.30 2.59 15.08
C SER A 13 -8.28 1.48 15.47
N MET A 14 -9.54 1.85 15.72
CA MET A 14 -10.58 0.88 16.12
C MET A 14 -10.86 -0.15 15.02
N PHE A 15 -10.95 0.26 13.74
CA PHE A 15 -11.18 -0.65 12.62
C PHE A 15 -9.99 -1.60 12.40
N VAL A 16 -8.78 -1.12 12.61
CA VAL A 16 -7.55 -1.92 12.52
C VAL A 16 -7.47 -2.93 13.67
N GLU A 17 -7.73 -2.51 14.90
CA GLU A 17 -7.59 -3.35 16.10
C GLU A 17 -8.73 -4.35 16.25
N GLN A 18 -9.98 -3.88 16.16
CA GLN A 18 -11.18 -4.64 16.49
C GLN A 18 -11.89 -5.22 15.26
N GLY A 19 -11.55 -4.72 14.06
CA GLY A 19 -12.19 -5.11 12.81
C GLY A 19 -13.44 -4.29 12.47
N ILE A 20 -13.67 -4.11 11.17
CA ILE A 20 -14.74 -3.23 10.63
C ILE A 20 -16.13 -3.64 11.11
N LYS A 21 -16.40 -4.95 11.20
CA LYS A 21 -17.73 -5.45 11.55
C LYS A 21 -18.08 -5.19 13.01
N SER A 22 -17.12 -5.32 13.91
CA SER A 22 -17.32 -5.25 15.36
C SER A 22 -17.57 -3.83 15.84
N VAL A 23 -16.93 -2.84 15.22
CA VAL A 23 -17.02 -1.43 15.63
C VAL A 23 -18.33 -0.80 15.16
N ARG A 24 -19.08 -0.21 16.09
CA ARG A 24 -20.32 0.54 15.81
C ARG A 24 -20.07 2.04 15.84
N MET A 25 -20.96 2.83 15.25
CA MET A 25 -20.90 4.29 15.32
C MET A 25 -20.94 4.79 16.78
N ASP A 26 -21.72 4.14 17.63
CA ASP A 26 -21.83 4.47 19.05
C ASP A 26 -20.53 4.24 19.81
N ASP A 27 -19.79 3.20 19.47
CA ASP A 27 -18.48 2.90 20.06
C ASP A 27 -17.46 3.99 19.70
N ILE A 28 -17.50 4.44 18.44
CA ILE A 28 -16.64 5.55 17.97
C ILE A 28 -17.01 6.87 18.67
N ALA A 29 -18.31 7.20 18.74
CA ALA A 29 -18.79 8.42 19.40
C ALA A 29 -18.32 8.45 20.87
N SER A 30 -18.49 7.35 21.59
CA SER A 30 -18.03 7.19 22.98
C SER A 30 -16.52 7.33 23.11
N ALA A 31 -15.75 6.69 22.20
CA ALA A 31 -14.28 6.70 22.23
C ALA A 31 -13.65 8.07 21.95
N VAL A 32 -14.37 8.96 21.24
CA VAL A 32 -13.90 10.33 20.96
C VAL A 32 -14.56 11.41 21.84
N GLY A 33 -15.54 11.02 22.68
CA GLY A 33 -16.24 11.92 23.60
C GLY A 33 -17.22 12.85 22.91
N VAL A 34 -17.90 12.39 21.85
CA VAL A 34 -18.98 13.15 21.18
C VAL A 34 -20.31 12.43 21.30
N SER A 35 -21.42 13.18 21.11
CA SER A 35 -22.74 12.55 21.04
C SER A 35 -22.89 11.75 19.75
N LYS A 36 -23.74 10.71 19.77
CA LYS A 36 -24.13 9.97 18.57
C LYS A 36 -24.69 10.92 17.49
N ARG A 37 -25.51 11.89 17.90
CA ARG A 37 -26.08 12.91 17.01
C ARG A 37 -24.97 13.69 16.30
N THR A 38 -24.00 14.20 17.06
CA THR A 38 -22.86 14.95 16.50
C THR A 38 -22.06 14.11 15.50
N LEU A 39 -21.88 12.81 15.78
CA LEU A 39 -21.20 11.93 14.85
C LEU A 39 -21.95 11.76 13.53
N TYR A 40 -23.29 11.60 13.58
CA TYR A 40 -24.13 11.49 12.37
C TYR A 40 -24.33 12.82 11.63
N GLU A 41 -24.17 13.96 12.31
CA GLU A 41 -24.13 15.28 11.67
C GLU A 41 -22.84 15.48 10.86
N MET A 42 -21.73 14.81 11.24
CA MET A 42 -20.44 14.90 10.57
C MET A 42 -20.24 13.84 9.49
N PHE A 43 -20.87 12.69 9.64
CA PHE A 43 -20.73 11.51 8.76
C PHE A 43 -22.12 10.89 8.56
N GLU A 44 -22.58 10.87 7.33
CA GLU A 44 -23.93 10.37 6.96
C GLU A 44 -24.16 8.91 7.38
N SER A 45 -23.08 8.11 7.36
CA SER A 45 -23.15 6.68 7.64
C SER A 45 -21.81 6.11 8.11
N LYS A 46 -21.86 4.88 8.63
CA LYS A 46 -20.64 4.11 8.90
C LYS A 46 -19.85 3.84 7.63
N ASP A 47 -20.50 3.68 6.50
CA ASP A 47 -19.88 3.41 5.20
C ASP A 47 -19.04 4.64 4.74
N GLU A 48 -19.58 5.85 4.86
CA GLU A 48 -18.84 7.08 4.60
C GLU A 48 -17.64 7.23 5.54
N LEU A 49 -17.84 7.05 6.85
CA LEU A 49 -16.75 7.14 7.81
C LEU A 49 -15.66 6.08 7.52
N LEU A 50 -16.06 4.86 7.15
CA LEU A 50 -15.15 3.79 6.78
C LEU A 50 -14.34 4.15 5.53
N TYR A 51 -14.98 4.67 4.48
CA TYR A 51 -14.30 5.16 3.28
C TYR A 51 -13.24 6.23 3.64
N LEU A 52 -13.65 7.25 4.40
CA LEU A 52 -12.75 8.34 4.80
C LEU A 52 -11.58 7.84 5.66
N THR A 53 -11.85 6.88 6.54
CA THR A 53 -10.83 6.26 7.39
C THR A 53 -9.79 5.50 6.57
N ILE A 54 -10.22 4.71 5.59
CA ILE A 54 -9.31 3.98 4.72
C ILE A 54 -8.48 4.93 3.87
N ARG A 55 -9.11 5.97 3.32
CA ARG A 55 -8.42 7.03 2.57
C ARG A 55 -7.38 7.76 3.43
N HIS A 56 -7.70 8.01 4.69
CA HIS A 56 -6.77 8.61 5.64
C HIS A 56 -5.54 7.72 5.90
N LEU A 57 -5.75 6.42 6.17
CA LEU A 57 -4.66 5.46 6.32
C LEU A 57 -3.77 5.38 5.08
N GLN A 58 -4.36 5.37 3.89
CA GLN A 58 -3.62 5.35 2.62
C GLN A 58 -2.79 6.63 2.42
N ARG A 59 -3.38 7.81 2.66
CA ARG A 59 -2.67 9.09 2.55
C ARG A 59 -1.50 9.19 3.51
N ASN A 60 -1.67 8.76 4.76
CA ASN A 60 -0.59 8.76 5.75
C ASN A 60 0.56 7.85 5.30
N LYS A 61 0.24 6.67 4.76
CA LYS A 61 1.22 5.75 4.20
C LYS A 61 1.97 6.37 3.01
N MET A 62 1.25 6.96 2.06
CA MET A 62 1.85 7.63 0.90
C MET A 62 2.72 8.82 1.29
N ALA A 63 2.25 9.68 2.20
CA ALA A 63 3.04 10.80 2.71
C ALA A 63 4.32 10.36 3.42
N HIS A 64 4.29 9.20 4.10
CA HIS A 64 5.49 8.63 4.72
C HIS A 64 6.47 8.14 3.66
N ILE A 65 6.00 7.43 2.65
CA ILE A 65 6.80 6.99 1.50
C ILE A 65 7.41 8.20 0.80
N GLU A 66 6.61 9.22 0.47
CA GLU A 66 7.11 10.44 -0.18
C GLU A 66 8.19 11.16 0.62
N LYS A 67 8.07 11.24 1.94
CA LYS A 67 9.11 11.81 2.80
C LYS A 67 10.41 11.01 2.74
N CYS A 68 10.32 9.70 2.77
CA CYS A 68 11.48 8.82 2.61
C CYS A 68 12.09 8.98 1.22
N VAL A 69 11.28 9.14 0.16
CA VAL A 69 11.70 9.35 -1.24
C VAL A 69 12.56 10.60 -1.39
N HIS A 70 12.27 11.67 -0.65
CA HIS A 70 13.03 12.93 -0.79
C HIS A 70 14.48 12.86 -0.30
N SER A 71 14.82 11.88 0.52
CA SER A 71 16.15 11.80 1.14
C SER A 71 17.19 11.00 0.34
N ASN A 72 16.79 10.14 -0.62
CA ASN A 72 17.76 9.28 -1.34
C ASN A 72 17.22 8.80 -2.70
N ARG A 73 16.71 9.73 -3.54
CA ARG A 73 15.95 9.44 -4.76
C ARG A 73 16.72 8.69 -5.85
N ASP A 74 18.03 8.80 -5.87
CA ASP A 74 18.85 8.37 -7.00
C ASP A 74 19.35 6.91 -6.89
N SER A 75 18.84 6.16 -5.90
CA SER A 75 19.19 4.76 -5.69
C SER A 75 17.99 3.82 -5.83
N LEU A 76 18.16 2.75 -6.60
CA LEU A 76 17.17 1.67 -6.68
C LEU A 76 16.92 0.99 -5.33
N ALA A 77 17.88 0.99 -4.42
CA ALA A 77 17.67 0.52 -3.04
C ALA A 77 16.51 1.25 -2.36
N PHE A 78 16.34 2.53 -2.66
CA PHE A 78 15.22 3.33 -2.17
C PHE A 78 13.87 2.89 -2.76
N LEU A 79 13.83 2.59 -4.07
CA LEU A 79 12.64 2.01 -4.73
C LEU A 79 12.20 0.73 -4.00
N PHE A 80 13.14 -0.19 -3.73
CA PHE A 80 12.82 -1.45 -3.05
C PHE A 80 12.35 -1.22 -1.61
N ALA A 81 13.00 -0.34 -0.86
CA ALA A 81 12.56 0.02 0.49
C ALA A 81 11.14 0.61 0.50
N SER A 82 10.80 1.44 -0.49
CA SER A 82 9.45 2.01 -0.67
C SER A 82 8.42 0.93 -0.99
N LEU A 83 8.76 -0.01 -1.85
CA LEU A 83 7.88 -1.13 -2.20
C LEU A 83 7.68 -2.09 -1.01
N GLU A 84 8.72 -2.36 -0.23
CA GLU A 84 8.61 -3.12 1.03
C GLU A 84 7.66 -2.44 2.02
N MET A 85 7.80 -1.13 2.19
CA MET A 85 6.90 -0.34 3.04
C MET A 85 5.45 -0.35 2.53
N MET A 86 5.25 -0.38 1.19
CA MET A 86 3.92 -0.56 0.60
C MET A 86 3.30 -1.92 0.95
N LEU A 87 4.13 -2.93 1.12
CA LEU A 87 3.73 -4.31 1.43
C LEU A 87 3.70 -4.60 2.93
N ASP A 88 4.14 -3.68 3.76
CA ASP A 88 4.09 -3.83 5.22
C ASP A 88 2.65 -3.91 5.74
N ASN A 89 2.46 -4.60 6.87
CA ASN A 89 1.12 -4.84 7.45
C ASN A 89 0.14 -5.64 6.58
N LYS A 90 0.64 -6.58 5.78
CA LYS A 90 -0.13 -7.41 4.82
C LYS A 90 -1.35 -8.08 5.45
N GLU A 91 -1.22 -8.64 6.64
CA GLU A 91 -2.32 -9.35 7.31
C GLU A 91 -3.46 -8.39 7.66
N THR A 92 -3.14 -7.20 8.16
CA THR A 92 -4.13 -6.15 8.42
C THR A 92 -4.80 -5.68 7.13
N HIS A 93 -4.02 -5.47 6.07
CA HIS A 93 -4.54 -5.11 4.75
C HIS A 93 -5.46 -6.20 4.19
N ARG A 94 -5.06 -7.47 4.25
CA ARG A 94 -5.85 -8.61 3.80
C ARG A 94 -7.18 -8.70 4.55
N ARG A 95 -7.15 -8.57 5.87
CA ARG A 95 -8.33 -8.61 6.74
C ARG A 95 -9.29 -7.46 6.44
N ILE A 96 -8.77 -6.23 6.33
CA ILE A 96 -9.57 -5.04 5.99
C ILE A 96 -10.19 -5.20 4.61
N SER A 97 -9.42 -5.57 3.59
CA SER A 97 -9.89 -5.76 2.21
C SER A 97 -10.95 -6.85 2.10
N HIS A 98 -10.75 -7.98 2.79
CA HIS A 98 -11.74 -9.07 2.85
C HIS A 98 -13.07 -8.62 3.46
N ASN A 99 -13.01 -7.91 4.59
CA ASN A 99 -14.20 -7.41 5.27
C ASN A 99 -14.93 -6.33 4.45
N LEU A 100 -14.17 -5.42 3.82
CA LEU A 100 -14.73 -4.42 2.91
C LEU A 100 -15.46 -5.07 1.74
N ARG A 101 -14.78 -5.97 1.04
CA ARG A 101 -15.36 -6.67 -0.11
C ARG A 101 -16.65 -7.41 0.25
N LYS A 102 -16.68 -8.04 1.44
CA LYS A 102 -17.82 -8.83 1.89
C LYS A 102 -19.01 -7.98 2.35
N PHE A 103 -18.76 -6.89 3.09
CA PHE A 103 -19.81 -6.15 3.79
C PHE A 103 -20.08 -4.76 3.22
N TYR A 104 -19.13 -4.20 2.46
CA TYR A 104 -19.16 -2.85 1.88
C TYR A 104 -18.62 -2.86 0.44
N PRO A 105 -19.24 -3.64 -0.49
CA PRO A 105 -18.67 -3.85 -1.83
C PRO A 105 -18.53 -2.56 -2.63
N THR A 106 -19.46 -1.63 -2.53
CA THR A 106 -19.40 -0.32 -3.23
C THR A 106 -18.21 0.51 -2.74
N THR A 107 -18.02 0.60 -1.43
CA THR A 107 -16.88 1.29 -0.83
C THR A 107 -15.57 0.59 -1.16
N PHE A 108 -15.56 -0.76 -1.18
CA PHE A 108 -14.39 -1.53 -1.60
C PHE A 108 -13.96 -1.17 -3.04
N GLU A 109 -14.88 -1.18 -4.00
CA GLU A 109 -14.56 -0.89 -5.40
C GLU A 109 -14.12 0.57 -5.59
N ARG A 110 -14.74 1.52 -4.90
CA ARG A 110 -14.35 2.93 -4.92
C ARG A 110 -12.91 3.10 -4.40
N VAL A 111 -12.61 2.57 -3.21
CA VAL A 111 -11.27 2.62 -2.61
C VAL A 111 -10.25 1.95 -3.50
N ARG A 112 -10.56 0.74 -4.01
CA ARG A 112 -9.68 -0.02 -4.89
C ARG A 112 -9.27 0.79 -6.12
N LYS A 113 -10.24 1.40 -6.80
CA LYS A 113 -9.98 2.21 -7.99
C LYS A 113 -9.10 3.43 -7.68
N GLU A 114 -9.41 4.16 -6.62
CA GLU A 114 -8.63 5.34 -6.23
C GLU A 114 -7.19 4.97 -5.82
N VAL A 115 -7.01 3.87 -5.07
CA VAL A 115 -5.68 3.37 -4.68
C VAL A 115 -4.88 2.89 -5.90
N GLU A 116 -5.53 2.21 -6.85
CA GLU A 116 -4.92 1.79 -8.11
C GLU A 116 -4.40 2.99 -8.91
N GLU A 117 -5.23 4.02 -9.06
CA GLU A 117 -4.85 5.25 -9.77
C GLU A 117 -3.70 6.01 -9.09
N GLU A 118 -3.73 6.13 -7.75
CA GLU A 118 -2.68 6.80 -6.98
C GLU A 118 -1.36 6.04 -6.99
N SER A 119 -1.43 4.72 -6.76
CA SER A 119 -0.24 3.85 -6.80
C SER A 119 0.36 3.79 -8.20
N GLY A 120 -0.49 3.76 -9.23
CA GLY A 120 -0.06 3.79 -10.62
C GLY A 120 0.68 5.08 -10.98
N ARG A 121 0.18 6.25 -10.53
CA ARG A 121 0.86 7.54 -10.75
C ARG A 121 2.21 7.60 -10.05
N LEU A 122 2.28 7.11 -8.80
CA LEU A 122 3.54 7.08 -8.05
C LEU A 122 4.57 6.18 -8.73
N LEU A 123 4.21 4.94 -9.06
CA LEU A 123 5.10 4.01 -9.77
C LEU A 123 5.55 4.54 -11.12
N PHE A 124 4.64 5.18 -11.87
CA PHE A 124 4.97 5.82 -13.14
C PHE A 124 6.05 6.90 -12.96
N SER A 125 5.87 7.79 -11.98
CA SER A 125 6.84 8.85 -11.71
C SER A 125 8.19 8.30 -11.23
N MET A 126 8.18 7.22 -10.45
CA MET A 126 9.40 6.55 -9.99
C MET A 126 10.17 5.91 -11.15
N ILE A 127 9.51 5.11 -11.99
CA ILE A 127 10.16 4.48 -13.15
C ILE A 127 10.71 5.54 -14.10
N LYS A 128 9.94 6.61 -14.36
CA LYS A 128 10.41 7.72 -15.18
C LYS A 128 11.68 8.37 -14.61
N HIS A 129 11.69 8.63 -13.30
CA HIS A 129 12.87 9.19 -12.62
C HIS A 129 14.10 8.28 -12.80
N TYR A 130 13.96 6.96 -12.64
CA TYR A 130 15.09 6.04 -12.81
C TYR A 130 15.53 5.86 -14.26
N ILE A 131 14.67 6.12 -15.24
CA ILE A 131 15.07 6.25 -16.64
C ILE A 131 15.93 7.51 -16.80
N ASP A 132 15.50 8.63 -16.24
CA ASP A 132 16.23 9.91 -16.32
C ASP A 132 17.59 9.84 -15.61
N CYS A 133 17.70 9.02 -14.55
CA CYS A 133 18.97 8.71 -13.85
C CYS A 133 19.84 7.66 -14.58
N GLY A 134 19.39 7.07 -15.67
CA GLY A 134 20.14 6.05 -16.41
C GLY A 134 20.17 4.67 -15.74
N LEU A 135 19.33 4.41 -14.75
CA LEU A 135 19.25 3.13 -14.01
C LEU A 135 18.24 2.15 -14.62
N ILE A 136 17.26 2.65 -15.37
CA ILE A 136 16.29 1.86 -16.13
C ILE A 136 16.46 2.17 -17.62
N VAL A 137 16.31 1.14 -18.47
CA VAL A 137 16.48 1.31 -19.92
C VAL A 137 15.39 2.24 -20.50
N PRO A 138 15.73 3.20 -21.39
CA PRO A 138 14.78 4.18 -21.89
C PRO A 138 13.72 3.61 -22.84
N THR A 139 13.91 2.36 -23.31
CA THR A 139 12.99 1.68 -24.24
C THR A 139 11.81 1.01 -23.52
N VAL A 140 11.76 1.05 -22.19
CA VAL A 140 10.69 0.43 -21.41
C VAL A 140 9.36 1.16 -21.61
N ASP A 141 8.29 0.41 -21.84
CA ASP A 141 6.94 0.94 -21.75
C ASP A 141 6.54 1.09 -20.27
N ILE A 142 6.61 2.32 -19.76
CA ILE A 142 6.34 2.63 -18.35
C ILE A 142 4.90 2.26 -17.97
N ARG A 143 3.91 2.50 -18.84
CA ARG A 143 2.50 2.22 -18.54
C ARG A 143 2.26 0.72 -18.41
N LEU A 144 2.78 -0.06 -19.35
CA LEU A 144 2.71 -1.51 -19.31
C LEU A 144 3.44 -2.07 -18.07
N SER A 145 4.62 -1.54 -17.78
CA SER A 145 5.42 -1.91 -16.62
C SER A 145 4.69 -1.69 -15.30
N VAL A 146 4.09 -0.50 -15.13
CA VAL A 146 3.28 -0.16 -13.95
C VAL A 146 2.09 -1.10 -13.83
N THR A 147 1.39 -1.36 -14.93
CA THR A 147 0.21 -2.24 -14.98
C THR A 147 0.58 -3.65 -14.55
N ILE A 148 1.62 -4.23 -15.16
CA ILE A 148 2.08 -5.60 -14.83
C ILE A 148 2.50 -5.69 -13.38
N LEU A 149 3.32 -4.76 -12.89
CA LEU A 149 3.82 -4.78 -11.51
C LEU A 149 2.69 -4.66 -10.51
N TYR A 150 1.76 -3.72 -10.73
CA TYR A 150 0.61 -3.50 -9.85
C TYR A 150 -0.29 -4.74 -9.77
N TYR A 151 -0.70 -5.28 -10.91
CA TYR A 151 -1.58 -6.46 -10.91
C TYR A 151 -0.90 -7.71 -10.41
N THR A 152 0.39 -7.91 -10.69
CA THR A 152 1.14 -9.05 -10.16
C THR A 152 1.24 -8.97 -8.63
N ALA A 153 1.64 -7.83 -8.09
CA ALA A 153 1.76 -7.63 -6.65
C ALA A 153 0.40 -7.78 -5.93
N THR A 154 -0.65 -7.15 -6.46
CA THR A 154 -2.00 -7.23 -5.86
C THR A 154 -2.59 -8.63 -5.95
N THR A 155 -2.38 -9.34 -7.05
CA THR A 155 -2.84 -10.74 -7.22
C THR A 155 -2.13 -11.65 -6.22
N LEU A 156 -0.82 -11.53 -6.06
CA LEU A 156 -0.07 -12.29 -5.06
C LEU A 156 -0.61 -12.06 -3.64
N VAL A 157 -0.87 -10.80 -3.27
CA VAL A 157 -1.42 -10.46 -1.94
C VAL A 157 -2.84 -11.00 -1.75
N VAL A 158 -3.71 -10.83 -2.74
CA VAL A 158 -5.12 -11.24 -2.65
C VAL A 158 -5.27 -12.76 -2.70
N SER A 159 -4.45 -13.44 -3.51
CA SER A 159 -4.49 -14.88 -3.72
C SER A 159 -3.64 -15.67 -2.72
N ALA A 160 -2.99 -15.01 -1.79
CA ALA A 160 -2.05 -15.64 -0.84
C ALA A 160 -2.64 -16.83 -0.06
N GLY A 161 -3.95 -16.83 0.20
CA GLY A 161 -4.65 -17.94 0.85
C GLY A 161 -4.93 -19.14 -0.05
N ASN A 162 -4.81 -18.97 -1.38
CA ASN A 162 -5.13 -20.00 -2.39
C ASN A 162 -3.90 -20.42 -3.22
N MET A 163 -2.76 -19.78 -3.01
CA MET A 163 -1.52 -20.13 -3.69
C MET A 163 -0.71 -21.12 -2.86
N SER A 164 -0.29 -22.22 -3.50
CA SER A 164 0.69 -23.15 -2.94
C SER A 164 2.09 -22.61 -3.27
N LEU A 165 2.72 -21.95 -2.30
CA LEU A 165 4.12 -21.58 -2.40
C LEU A 165 5.00 -22.81 -2.03
N PRO A 166 6.24 -22.89 -2.53
CA PRO A 166 7.18 -23.90 -2.09
C PRO A 166 7.37 -23.89 -0.57
N GLU A 167 7.72 -25.06 -0.01
CA GLU A 167 7.95 -25.19 1.43
C GLU A 167 9.04 -24.21 1.91
N GLY A 168 8.77 -23.51 3.00
CA GLY A 168 9.67 -22.51 3.56
C GLY A 168 9.65 -21.13 2.87
N VAL A 169 8.92 -20.96 1.77
CA VAL A 169 8.80 -19.67 1.06
C VAL A 169 7.60 -18.87 1.58
N SER A 170 7.88 -17.71 2.13
CA SER A 170 6.82 -16.77 2.56
C SER A 170 6.24 -15.99 1.38
N LEU A 171 5.02 -15.46 1.56
CA LEU A 171 4.45 -14.50 0.60
C LEU A 171 5.37 -13.29 0.38
N GLU A 172 6.08 -12.87 1.41
CA GLU A 172 7.03 -11.77 1.36
C GLU A 172 8.21 -12.10 0.44
N ASP A 173 8.75 -13.30 0.58
CA ASP A 173 9.84 -13.75 -0.28
C ASP A 173 9.38 -13.83 -1.73
N ALA A 174 8.17 -14.33 -2.00
CA ALA A 174 7.60 -14.38 -3.35
C ALA A 174 7.39 -12.99 -3.95
N LEU A 175 6.87 -12.03 -3.18
CA LEU A 175 6.68 -10.65 -3.61
C LEU A 175 8.02 -9.97 -3.89
N ASN A 176 8.98 -10.08 -2.96
CA ASN A 176 10.31 -9.52 -3.11
C ASN A 176 11.02 -10.10 -4.34
N TYR A 177 10.95 -11.42 -4.51
CA TYR A 177 11.50 -12.10 -5.70
C TYR A 177 10.89 -11.55 -6.99
N THR A 178 9.58 -11.41 -7.03
CA THR A 178 8.86 -10.89 -8.21
C THR A 178 9.28 -9.46 -8.53
N ILE A 179 9.28 -8.57 -7.53
CA ILE A 179 9.61 -7.16 -7.70
C ILE A 179 11.07 -6.99 -8.13
N VAL A 180 12.00 -7.67 -7.46
CA VAL A 180 13.43 -7.60 -7.77
C VAL A 180 13.71 -8.05 -9.20
N ASN A 181 13.16 -9.21 -9.61
CA ASN A 181 13.39 -9.72 -10.96
C ASN A 181 12.70 -8.88 -12.04
N PHE A 182 11.53 -8.29 -11.73
CA PHE A 182 10.90 -7.35 -12.64
C PHE A 182 11.81 -6.16 -12.92
N PHE A 183 12.33 -5.50 -11.89
CA PHE A 183 13.22 -4.35 -12.07
C PHE A 183 14.56 -4.74 -12.68
N ARG A 184 15.10 -5.91 -12.35
CA ARG A 184 16.30 -6.45 -13.01
C ARG A 184 16.11 -6.60 -14.52
N GLY A 185 14.92 -7.00 -14.96
CA GLY A 185 14.59 -7.19 -16.39
C GLY A 185 14.52 -5.89 -17.19
N ILE A 186 14.35 -4.74 -16.54
CA ILE A 186 14.25 -3.43 -17.17
C ILE A 186 15.40 -2.48 -16.79
N ALA A 187 16.33 -2.91 -15.95
CA ALA A 187 17.46 -2.12 -15.49
C ALA A 187 18.59 -2.06 -16.54
N THR A 188 19.36 -0.98 -16.50
CA THR A 188 20.67 -0.90 -17.16
C THR A 188 21.69 -1.73 -16.40
N ILE A 189 22.93 -1.86 -16.94
CA ILE A 189 24.03 -2.54 -16.22
C ILE A 189 24.28 -1.91 -14.84
N GLU A 190 24.30 -0.57 -14.79
CA GLU A 190 24.46 0.17 -13.53
C GLU A 190 23.27 -0.07 -12.58
N GLY A 191 22.06 -0.08 -13.10
CA GLY A 191 20.86 -0.42 -12.31
C GLY A 191 20.92 -1.84 -11.75
N VAL A 192 21.36 -2.83 -12.52
CA VAL A 192 21.55 -4.21 -12.04
C VAL A 192 22.59 -4.28 -10.92
N GLN A 193 23.68 -3.53 -11.01
CA GLN A 193 24.70 -3.49 -9.95
C GLN A 193 24.11 -2.97 -8.64
N GLN A 194 23.33 -1.89 -8.66
CA GLN A 194 22.65 -1.38 -7.47
C GLN A 194 21.64 -2.37 -6.89
N ILE A 195 20.92 -3.10 -7.75
CA ILE A 195 20.00 -4.16 -7.30
C ILE A 195 20.76 -5.28 -6.59
N ASP A 196 21.88 -5.70 -7.14
CA ASP A 196 22.70 -6.77 -6.55
C ASP A 196 23.33 -6.36 -5.20
N GLU A 197 23.74 -5.10 -5.06
CA GLU A 197 24.20 -4.54 -3.79
C GLU A 197 23.09 -4.55 -2.73
N TYR A 198 21.88 -4.08 -3.10
CA TYR A 198 20.71 -4.12 -2.21
C TYR A 198 20.40 -5.55 -1.73
N ILE A 199 20.42 -6.55 -2.64
CA ILE A 199 20.16 -7.96 -2.29
C ILE A 199 21.21 -8.47 -1.30
N LYS A 200 22.49 -8.17 -1.53
CA LYS A 200 23.59 -8.56 -0.63
C LYS A 200 23.43 -7.95 0.77
N GLU A 201 23.10 -6.67 0.85
CA GLU A 201 22.87 -6.01 2.14
C GLU A 201 21.68 -6.61 2.89
N LYS A 202 20.61 -6.96 2.17
CA LYS A 202 19.43 -7.58 2.77
C LYS A 202 19.72 -8.99 3.28
N CYS A 203 20.52 -9.77 2.57
CA CYS A 203 20.95 -11.11 3.01
C CYS A 203 21.81 -11.06 4.28
N ASN A 204 22.63 -10.02 4.43
CA ASN A 204 23.50 -9.84 5.59
C ASN A 204 22.77 -9.36 6.86
N ARG A 205 21.51 -8.90 6.74
CA ARG A 205 20.68 -8.43 7.86
C ARG A 205 19.76 -9.49 8.43
N LYS A 206 19.63 -10.65 7.76
CA LYS A 206 18.89 -11.84 8.22
C LYS A 206 19.82 -12.78 8.98
#